data_2b56719dfae525cb49fc070602b7c6c7
#
_entry.id   2b56719dfae525cb49fc070602b7c6c7
#
_cell.length_a   1.000
_cell.length_b   1.000
_cell.length_c   1.000
_cell.angle_alpha   90.00
_cell.angle_beta   90.00
_cell.angle_gamma   90.00
#
_symmetry.space_group_name_H-M   'P 1'
#
loop_
_entity.id
_entity.type
_entity.pdbx_description
1 polymer ?
#
loop_
_entity_poly.entity_id
_entity_poly.type
_entity_poly.pdbx_seq_one_letter_code
_entity_poly.pdbx_strand_id
1 'polypeptide(L)' 'MRDYTTEDIIVGIIASVGVVVLLVVFVYVVKQVLSQKGE' A
#
# COMPACT_ATOMS: atom_id res chain seq x y z
N MET A 1 19.26 16.59 13.84
CA MET A 1 18.40 16.17 13.89
C MET A 1 17.34 16.90 13.61
N ARG A 2 16.39 16.59 13.21
CA ARG A 2 15.40 17.26 12.89
C ARG A 2 14.34 17.09 13.77
N ASP A 3 13.52 17.98 14.01
CA ASP A 3 12.39 17.88 14.81
C ASP A 3 11.29 17.27 14.07
N TYR A 4 10.67 16.27 14.62
CA TYR A 4 9.55 15.70 13.97
C TYR A 4 8.34 16.42 14.44
N THR A 5 7.50 16.83 13.57
CA THR A 5 6.27 17.47 13.96
C THR A 5 5.16 16.47 13.79
N THR A 6 4.02 16.77 14.37
CA THR A 6 2.87 15.89 14.26
C THR A 6 2.49 15.71 12.81
N GLU A 7 2.66 16.75 12.03
CA GLU A 7 2.35 16.65 10.62
C GLU A 7 3.18 15.62 9.92
N ASP A 8 4.47 15.57 10.24
CA ASP A 8 5.35 14.61 9.61
C ASP A 8 4.91 13.20 9.94
N ILE A 9 4.53 12.96 11.17
CA ILE A 9 4.11 11.65 11.59
C ILE A 9 2.84 11.25 10.86
N ILE A 10 1.90 12.16 10.76
CA ILE A 10 0.65 11.87 10.09
C ILE A 10 0.87 11.55 8.62
N VAL A 11 1.71 12.33 7.97
CA VAL A 11 2.00 12.10 6.57
C VAL A 11 2.65 10.73 6.38
N GLY A 12 3.56 10.37 7.27
CA GLY A 12 4.20 9.07 7.19
C GLY A 12 3.21 7.93 7.33
N ILE A 13 2.29 8.07 8.27
CA ILE A 13 1.30 7.03 8.50
C ILE A 13 0.39 6.89 7.29
N ILE A 14 -0.07 7.99 6.75
CA ILE A 14 -0.94 7.97 5.59
C ILE A 14 -0.22 7.34 4.41
N ALA A 15 1.03 7.70 4.21
CA ALA A 15 1.80 7.16 3.10
C ALA A 15 1.98 5.65 3.25
N SER A 16 2.26 5.22 4.48
CA SER A 16 2.44 3.79 4.73
C SER A 16 1.17 3.02 4.44
N VAL A 17 0.06 3.54 4.90
CA VAL A 17 -1.21 2.86 4.67
C VAL A 17 -1.50 2.79 3.18
N GLY A 18 -1.22 3.87 2.46
CA GLY A 18 -1.44 3.90 1.03
C GLY A 18 -0.63 2.83 0.30
N VAL A 19 0.63 2.70 0.68
CA VAL A 19 1.49 1.71 0.04
C VAL A 19 0.97 0.30 0.30
N VAL A 20 0.58 0.04 1.55
CA VAL A 20 0.08 -1.28 1.89
C VAL A 20 -1.17 -1.61 1.11
N VAL A 21 -2.08 -0.66 1.00
CA VAL A 21 -3.31 -0.86 0.26
C VAL A 21 -3.01 -1.15 -1.21
N LEU A 22 -2.08 -0.41 -1.77
CA LEU A 22 -1.71 -0.61 -3.16
C LEU A 22 -1.14 -2.00 -3.38
N LEU A 23 -0.30 -2.45 -2.46
CA LEU A 23 0.28 -3.76 -2.57
C LEU A 23 -0.78 -4.84 -2.52
N VAL A 24 -1.72 -4.70 -1.61
CA VAL A 24 -2.79 -5.67 -1.47
C VAL A 24 -3.62 -5.74 -2.74
N VAL A 25 -4.00 -4.58 -3.25
CA VAL A 25 -4.81 -4.53 -4.46
C VAL A 25 -4.05 -5.13 -5.64
N PHE A 26 -2.77 -4.81 -5.72
CA PHE A 26 -1.96 -5.30 -6.82
C PHE A 26 -1.90 -6.83 -6.80
N VAL A 27 -1.63 -7.40 -5.64
CA VAL A 27 -1.55 -8.84 -5.50
C VAL A 27 -2.90 -9.47 -5.82
N TYR A 28 -3.96 -8.85 -5.35
CA TYR A 28 -5.29 -9.36 -5.58
C TYR A 28 -5.59 -9.43 -7.08
N VAL A 29 -5.30 -8.37 -7.79
CA VAL A 29 -5.57 -8.33 -9.23
C VAL A 29 -4.73 -9.36 -9.96
N VAL A 30 -3.47 -9.48 -9.59
CA VAL A 30 -2.60 -10.44 -10.24
C VAL A 30 -3.11 -11.86 -10.03
N LYS A 31 -3.52 -12.17 -8.82
CA LYS A 31 -4.02 -13.50 -8.52
C LYS A 31 -5.30 -13.78 -9.28
N GLN A 32 -6.14 -12.79 -9.39
CA GLN A 32 -7.39 -12.96 -10.08
C GLN A 32 -7.15 -13.28 -11.56
N VAL A 33 -6.23 -12.57 -12.18
CA VAL A 33 -5.92 -12.79 -13.57
C VAL A 33 -5.34 -14.18 -13.76
N LEU A 34 -4.43 -14.57 -12.90
CA LEU A 34 -3.83 -15.88 -13.01
C LEU A 34 -4.86 -16.98 -12.80
N SER A 35 -5.74 -16.77 -11.87
CA SER A 35 -6.75 -17.76 -11.59
C SER A 35 -7.66 -17.97 -12.76
N GLN A 36 -8.07 -16.86 -13.39
CA GLN A 36 -8.92 -16.99 -14.50
C GLN A 36 -8.24 -17.66 -15.62
N LYS A 37 -6.99 -17.34 -15.86
CA LYS A 37 -6.32 -17.92 -16.93
C LYS A 37 -6.18 -19.39 -16.76
N GLY A 38 -6.08 -19.83 -15.60
CA GLY A 38 -5.88 -21.21 -15.41
C GLY A 38 -6.92 -22.09 -15.90
N GLU A 39 -7.81 -21.96 -16.19
CA GLU A 39 -8.69 -22.77 -16.62
C GLU A 39 -8.70 -23.37 -17.13
#